data_14b751c061d2db6d9ae9f16a1951a657
#
_entry.id   14b751c061d2db6d9ae9f16a1951a657
#
_cell.length_a   1.000
_cell.length_b   1.000
_cell.length_c   1.000
_cell.angle_alpha   90.00
_cell.angle_beta   90.00
_cell.angle_gamma   90.00
#
_symmetry.space_group_name_H-M   'P 1'
#
loop_
_entity.id
_entity.type
_entity.pdbx_description
1 polymer ?
#
loop_
_entity_poly.entity_id
_entity_poly.type
_entity_poly.pdbx_seq_one_letter_code
_entity_poly.pdbx_strand_id
1 'polypeptide(L)'
;MALDLEEQEQVDELKALWKKYGNYITRGVIAFFVLYGLYQGWGYYQTKQSLAASELYQSIVVLDEKNTKDIMQKAQSLIDNYRGTPYAGRAAILFAKASYLDGNKDKAKEKLEWASSHAKESATESIALIQLGQILVEEKKYEDALKKVNDVENEGYLGLSNDLKGDILNAMGKKEEAKKAYQEALKRFGPKTLMQDSQKKN
;
A
#
# COMPACT_ATOMS: atom_id res chain seq x y z
N MET A 1 63.91 -12.04 9.43
CA MET A 1 63.45 -12.33 10.79
C MET A 1 62.82 -13.71 10.71
N ALA A 2 63.35 -14.71 11.42
CA ALA A 2 62.69 -15.99 11.55
C ALA A 2 61.48 -15.81 12.47
N LEU A 3 60.28 -16.24 12.02
CA LEU A 3 59.11 -16.31 12.84
C LEU A 3 59.39 -17.19 14.04
N ASP A 4 58.94 -16.80 15.25
CA ASP A 4 59.07 -17.60 16.47
C ASP A 4 58.28 -18.92 16.29
N LEU A 5 58.71 -19.97 16.96
CA LEU A 5 58.08 -21.30 16.82
C LEU A 5 56.58 -21.28 17.07
N GLU A 6 56.10 -20.47 18.00
CA GLU A 6 54.67 -20.27 18.26
C GLU A 6 53.94 -19.59 17.08
N GLU A 7 54.55 -18.62 16.39
CA GLU A 7 53.99 -18.00 15.21
C GLU A 7 53.92 -18.95 14.01
N GLN A 8 54.91 -19.90 13.91
CA GLN A 8 54.86 -20.91 12.84
C GLN A 8 53.76 -21.95 13.08
N GLU A 9 53.53 -22.39 14.32
CA GLU A 9 52.44 -23.29 14.67
C GLU A 9 51.05 -22.67 14.37
N GLN A 10 50.83 -21.42 14.72
CA GLN A 10 49.59 -20.70 14.44
C GLN A 10 49.33 -20.55 12.92
N VAL A 11 50.37 -20.26 12.14
CA VAL A 11 50.28 -20.17 10.69
C VAL A 11 49.95 -21.53 10.06
N ASP A 12 50.52 -22.63 10.57
CA ASP A 12 50.27 -23.95 10.03
C ASP A 12 48.89 -24.49 10.43
N GLU A 13 48.39 -24.17 11.60
CA GLU A 13 46.99 -24.42 11.98
C GLU A 13 46.01 -23.67 11.07
N LEU A 14 46.29 -22.41 10.79
CA LEU A 14 45.47 -21.58 9.89
C LEU A 14 45.45 -22.13 8.45
N LYS A 15 46.62 -22.59 7.95
CA LYS A 15 46.71 -23.26 6.65
C LYS A 15 45.93 -24.56 6.61
N ALA A 16 45.98 -25.35 7.70
CA ALA A 16 45.22 -26.61 7.80
C ALA A 16 43.71 -26.37 7.80
N LEU A 17 43.24 -25.34 8.53
CA LEU A 17 41.84 -24.89 8.49
C LEU A 17 41.43 -24.40 7.10
N TRP A 18 42.29 -23.60 6.46
CA TRP A 18 42.02 -23.12 5.11
C TRP A 18 41.97 -24.25 4.09
N LYS A 19 42.87 -25.22 4.18
CA LYS A 19 42.87 -26.40 3.32
C LYS A 19 41.58 -27.23 3.48
N LYS A 20 41.03 -27.30 4.70
CA LYS A 20 39.81 -28.06 5.02
C LYS A 20 38.54 -27.29 4.64
N TYR A 21 38.46 -25.99 4.94
CA TYR A 21 37.22 -25.20 4.85
C TYR A 21 37.26 -24.08 3.80
N GLY A 22 38.45 -23.72 3.27
CA GLY A 22 38.64 -22.57 2.38
C GLY A 22 37.72 -22.60 1.14
N ASN A 23 37.46 -23.78 0.58
CA ASN A 23 36.56 -23.90 -0.57
C ASN A 23 35.08 -23.58 -0.18
N TYR A 24 34.66 -23.97 1.01
CA TYR A 24 33.31 -23.64 1.51
C TYR A 24 33.19 -22.15 1.87
N ILE A 25 34.23 -21.60 2.49
CA ILE A 25 34.30 -20.17 2.82
C ILE A 25 34.25 -19.33 1.53
N THR A 26 35.07 -19.67 0.54
CA THR A 26 35.10 -18.96 -0.74
C THR A 26 33.76 -19.02 -1.45
N ARG A 27 33.12 -20.19 -1.50
CA ARG A 27 31.75 -20.33 -2.07
C ARG A 27 30.73 -19.51 -1.31
N GLY A 28 30.79 -19.48 0.03
CA GLY A 28 29.93 -18.68 0.89
C GLY A 28 30.10 -17.19 0.62
N VAL A 29 31.34 -16.71 0.50
CA VAL A 29 31.65 -15.30 0.18
C VAL A 29 31.13 -14.92 -1.20
N ILE A 30 31.35 -15.78 -2.22
CA ILE A 30 30.82 -15.53 -3.56
C ILE A 30 29.28 -15.47 -3.56
N ALA A 31 28.63 -16.44 -2.90
CA ALA A 31 27.17 -16.45 -2.77
C ALA A 31 26.64 -15.18 -2.07
N PHE A 32 27.32 -14.73 -1.00
CA PHE A 32 26.97 -13.48 -0.33
C PHE A 32 27.04 -12.27 -1.25
N PHE A 33 28.12 -12.11 -2.02
CA PHE A 33 28.25 -10.98 -2.95
C PHE A 33 27.25 -11.03 -4.10
N VAL A 34 26.93 -12.22 -4.61
CA VAL A 34 25.88 -12.39 -5.63
C VAL A 34 24.51 -11.97 -5.07
N LEU A 35 24.14 -12.45 -3.87
CA LEU A 35 22.87 -12.08 -3.23
C LEU A 35 22.80 -10.58 -2.93
N TYR A 36 23.90 -10.00 -2.45
CA TYR A 36 24.01 -8.57 -2.21
C TYR A 36 23.85 -7.75 -3.49
N GLY A 37 24.50 -8.17 -4.57
CA GLY A 37 24.37 -7.53 -5.89
C GLY A 37 22.93 -7.60 -6.43
N LEU A 38 22.26 -8.74 -6.28
CA LEU A 38 20.85 -8.91 -6.65
C LEU A 38 19.94 -8.00 -5.82
N TYR A 39 20.17 -7.92 -4.51
CA TYR A 39 19.42 -7.05 -3.61
C TYR A 39 19.56 -5.56 -4.01
N GLN A 40 20.79 -5.10 -4.25
CA GLN A 40 21.05 -3.73 -4.68
C GLN A 40 20.47 -3.43 -6.07
N GLY A 41 20.61 -4.35 -7.00
CA GLY A 41 20.03 -4.24 -8.35
C GLY A 41 18.51 -4.16 -8.32
N TRP A 42 17.88 -4.96 -7.47
CA TRP A 42 16.43 -4.92 -7.24
C TRP A 42 15.98 -3.57 -6.66
N GLY A 43 16.68 -3.05 -5.66
CA GLY A 43 16.41 -1.74 -5.06
C GLY A 43 16.51 -0.61 -6.10
N TYR A 44 17.57 -0.61 -6.91
CA TYR A 44 17.74 0.35 -8.00
C TYR A 44 16.60 0.27 -9.03
N TYR A 45 16.23 -0.95 -9.44
CA TYR A 45 15.11 -1.17 -10.36
C TYR A 45 13.80 -0.63 -9.78
N GLN A 46 13.49 -0.92 -8.52
CA GLN A 46 12.29 -0.43 -7.85
C GLN A 46 12.25 1.10 -7.77
N THR A 47 13.37 1.73 -7.43
CA THR A 47 13.48 3.20 -7.37
C THR A 47 13.22 3.83 -8.74
N LYS A 48 13.83 3.28 -9.79
CA LYS A 48 13.63 3.75 -11.16
C LYS A 48 12.17 3.60 -11.63
N GLN A 49 11.54 2.46 -11.32
CA GLN A 49 10.13 2.21 -11.60
C GLN A 49 9.22 3.19 -10.85
N SER A 50 9.51 3.45 -9.58
CA SER A 50 8.74 4.38 -8.76
C SER A 50 8.86 5.83 -9.25
N LEU A 51 10.04 6.24 -9.71
CA LEU A 51 10.26 7.58 -10.29
C LEU A 51 9.43 7.76 -11.57
N ALA A 52 9.53 6.84 -12.51
CA ALA A 52 8.76 6.89 -13.75
C ALA A 52 7.23 6.83 -13.50
N ALA A 53 6.80 6.02 -12.54
CA ALA A 53 5.40 5.98 -12.10
C ALA A 53 4.94 7.31 -11.49
N SER A 54 5.81 7.97 -10.71
CA SER A 54 5.53 9.28 -10.13
C SER A 54 5.33 10.35 -11.20
N GLU A 55 6.19 10.41 -12.20
CA GLU A 55 6.08 11.35 -13.33
C GLU A 55 4.77 11.15 -14.10
N LEU A 56 4.43 9.90 -14.42
CA LEU A 56 3.17 9.59 -15.09
C LEU A 56 1.97 9.96 -14.21
N TYR A 57 2.02 9.66 -12.90
CA TYR A 57 0.97 10.03 -11.94
C TYR A 57 0.77 11.56 -11.89
N GLN A 58 1.84 12.34 -11.80
CA GLN A 58 1.77 13.81 -11.83
C GLN A 58 1.09 14.29 -13.12
N SER A 59 1.38 13.66 -14.27
CA SER A 59 0.75 14.00 -15.54
C SER A 59 -0.77 13.73 -15.58
N ILE A 60 -1.28 12.89 -14.66
CA ILE A 60 -2.72 12.64 -14.48
C ILE A 60 -3.34 13.70 -13.57
N VAL A 61 -2.67 13.99 -12.45
CA VAL A 61 -3.20 14.89 -11.40
C VAL A 61 -3.40 16.33 -11.91
N VAL A 62 -2.59 16.77 -12.88
CA VAL A 62 -2.71 18.12 -13.47
C VAL A 62 -3.82 18.22 -14.52
N LEU A 63 -4.46 17.12 -14.93
CA LEU A 63 -5.57 17.16 -15.89
C LEU A 63 -6.84 17.71 -15.23
N ASP A 64 -7.63 18.42 -16.01
CA ASP A 64 -9.00 18.79 -15.61
C ASP A 64 -9.85 17.52 -15.43
N GLU A 65 -10.66 17.48 -14.38
CA GLU A 65 -11.53 16.33 -14.06
C GLU A 65 -12.49 15.96 -15.20
N LYS A 66 -12.79 16.90 -16.08
CA LYS A 66 -13.63 16.68 -17.28
C LYS A 66 -12.93 15.86 -18.35
N ASN A 67 -11.60 15.77 -18.31
CA ASN A 67 -10.81 14.95 -19.24
C ASN A 67 -10.82 13.47 -18.85
N THR A 68 -12.00 12.93 -18.57
CA THR A 68 -12.19 11.56 -18.05
C THR A 68 -11.47 10.50 -18.89
N LYS A 69 -11.50 10.63 -20.23
CA LYS A 69 -10.86 9.68 -21.15
C LYS A 69 -9.34 9.65 -21.00
N ASP A 70 -8.72 10.83 -20.96
CA ASP A 70 -7.26 10.94 -20.82
C ASP A 70 -6.80 10.45 -19.44
N ILE A 71 -7.57 10.79 -18.39
CA ILE A 71 -7.33 10.30 -17.03
C ILE A 71 -7.38 8.77 -17.02
N MET A 72 -8.43 8.15 -17.55
CA MET A 72 -8.58 6.70 -17.59
C MET A 72 -7.47 6.03 -18.40
N GLN A 73 -7.10 6.58 -19.56
CA GLN A 73 -6.04 6.02 -20.41
C GLN A 73 -4.68 6.02 -19.70
N LYS A 74 -4.28 7.18 -19.15
CA LYS A 74 -3.00 7.30 -18.44
C LYS A 74 -2.98 6.49 -17.15
N ALA A 75 -4.09 6.49 -16.39
CA ALA A 75 -4.21 5.70 -15.17
C ALA A 75 -4.12 4.20 -15.47
N GLN A 76 -4.76 3.72 -16.53
CA GLN A 76 -4.64 2.33 -16.98
C GLN A 76 -3.20 1.98 -17.34
N SER A 77 -2.51 2.84 -18.10
CA SER A 77 -1.09 2.65 -18.44
C SER A 77 -0.21 2.55 -17.19
N LEU A 78 -0.50 3.36 -16.15
CA LEU A 78 0.22 3.32 -14.89
C LEU A 78 -0.03 2.02 -14.13
N ILE A 79 -1.28 1.55 -14.07
CA ILE A 79 -1.66 0.29 -13.43
C ILE A 79 -0.96 -0.89 -14.10
N ASP A 80 -0.91 -0.91 -15.43
CA ASP A 80 -0.36 -2.03 -16.20
C ASP A 80 1.17 -2.10 -16.11
N ASN A 81 1.84 -0.96 -16.25
CA ASN A 81 3.30 -0.92 -16.35
C ASN A 81 4.02 -0.77 -15.01
N TYR A 82 3.34 -0.23 -13.97
CA TYR A 82 3.95 0.13 -12.69
C TYR A 82 3.21 -0.47 -11.48
N ARG A 83 2.60 -1.63 -11.67
CA ARG A 83 1.77 -2.33 -10.66
C ARG A 83 2.45 -2.50 -9.30
N GLY A 84 3.78 -2.62 -9.28
CA GLY A 84 4.57 -2.79 -8.07
C GLY A 84 4.78 -1.52 -7.25
N THR A 85 4.35 -0.36 -7.74
CA THR A 85 4.53 0.95 -7.10
C THR A 85 3.29 1.41 -6.35
N PRO A 86 3.43 2.31 -5.34
CA PRO A 86 2.27 2.92 -4.67
C PRO A 86 1.36 3.69 -5.64
N TYR A 87 1.94 4.24 -6.71
CA TYR A 87 1.21 5.04 -7.69
C TYR A 87 0.16 4.26 -8.47
N ALA A 88 0.32 2.95 -8.65
CA ALA A 88 -0.67 2.12 -9.34
C ALA A 88 -2.01 2.08 -8.58
N GLY A 89 -1.99 1.90 -7.27
CA GLY A 89 -3.19 1.95 -6.43
C GLY A 89 -3.88 3.32 -6.48
N ARG A 90 -3.09 4.38 -6.36
CA ARG A 90 -3.60 5.75 -6.46
C ARG A 90 -4.19 6.06 -7.84
N ALA A 91 -3.55 5.58 -8.91
CA ALA A 91 -4.07 5.72 -10.27
C ALA A 91 -5.38 4.97 -10.49
N ALA A 92 -5.55 3.79 -9.86
CA ALA A 92 -6.80 3.04 -9.94
C ALA A 92 -7.97 3.81 -9.29
N ILE A 93 -7.72 4.56 -8.20
CA ILE A 93 -8.72 5.46 -7.61
C ILE A 93 -9.06 6.61 -8.57
N LEU A 94 -8.06 7.23 -9.23
CA LEU A 94 -8.31 8.29 -10.21
C LEU A 94 -9.08 7.77 -11.43
N PHE A 95 -8.73 6.57 -11.91
CA PHE A 95 -9.49 5.88 -12.97
C PHE A 95 -10.94 5.67 -12.55
N ALA A 96 -11.16 5.16 -11.33
CA ALA A 96 -12.49 4.91 -10.80
C ALA A 96 -13.32 6.20 -10.72
N LYS A 97 -12.73 7.29 -10.21
CA LYS A 97 -13.36 8.61 -10.16
C LYS A 97 -13.75 9.08 -11.57
N ALA A 98 -12.83 9.02 -12.54
CA ALA A 98 -13.10 9.41 -13.92
C ALA A 98 -14.20 8.55 -14.57
N SER A 99 -14.19 7.22 -14.33
CA SER A 99 -15.25 6.32 -14.82
C SER A 99 -16.60 6.63 -14.20
N TYR A 100 -16.64 6.95 -12.91
CA TYR A 100 -17.87 7.34 -12.24
C TYR A 100 -18.46 8.65 -12.82
N LEU A 101 -17.61 9.66 -13.06
CA LEU A 101 -18.00 10.91 -13.68
C LEU A 101 -18.48 10.72 -15.13
N ASP A 102 -17.92 9.74 -15.84
CA ASP A 102 -18.35 9.36 -17.21
C ASP A 102 -19.61 8.49 -17.21
N GLY A 103 -20.22 8.25 -16.02
CA GLY A 103 -21.45 7.45 -15.86
C GLY A 103 -21.23 5.93 -15.83
N ASN A 104 -19.98 5.45 -15.91
CA ASN A 104 -19.68 4.03 -15.93
C ASN A 104 -19.34 3.51 -14.53
N LYS A 105 -20.38 3.28 -13.71
CA LYS A 105 -20.24 2.80 -12.33
C LYS A 105 -19.59 1.40 -12.25
N ASP A 106 -19.80 0.53 -13.24
CA ASP A 106 -19.23 -0.81 -13.20
C ASP A 106 -17.72 -0.80 -13.36
N LYS A 107 -17.19 0.02 -14.28
CA LYS A 107 -15.73 0.22 -14.39
C LYS A 107 -15.15 0.90 -13.15
N ALA A 108 -15.89 1.84 -12.54
CA ALA A 108 -15.46 2.46 -11.30
C ALA A 108 -15.30 1.42 -10.19
N LYS A 109 -16.31 0.56 -9.99
CA LYS A 109 -16.25 -0.54 -9.01
C LYS A 109 -15.09 -1.49 -9.29
N GLU A 110 -14.91 -1.93 -10.55
CA GLU A 110 -13.79 -2.80 -10.95
C GLU A 110 -12.43 -2.24 -10.51
N LYS A 111 -12.19 -0.95 -10.74
CA LYS A 111 -10.92 -0.33 -10.40
C LYS A 111 -10.75 -0.08 -8.90
N LEU A 112 -11.85 0.18 -8.18
CA LEU A 112 -11.81 0.25 -6.72
C LEU A 112 -11.56 -1.13 -6.08
N GLU A 113 -12.16 -2.20 -6.60
CA GLU A 113 -11.87 -3.57 -6.17
C GLU A 113 -10.41 -3.94 -6.44
N TRP A 114 -9.89 -3.55 -7.60
CA TRP A 114 -8.47 -3.74 -7.88
C TRP A 114 -7.59 -2.98 -6.88
N ALA A 115 -7.90 -1.71 -6.60
CA ALA A 115 -7.14 -0.89 -5.65
C ALA A 115 -7.21 -1.45 -4.22
N SER A 116 -8.37 -1.91 -3.76
CA SER A 116 -8.56 -2.48 -2.42
C SER A 116 -7.76 -3.76 -2.18
N SER A 117 -7.35 -4.48 -3.25
CA SER A 117 -6.61 -5.73 -3.13
C SER A 117 -5.15 -5.66 -3.57
N HIS A 118 -4.74 -4.60 -4.28
CA HIS A 118 -3.40 -4.49 -4.87
C HIS A 118 -2.63 -3.23 -4.47
N ALA A 119 -3.26 -2.26 -3.82
CA ALA A 119 -2.58 -1.07 -3.35
C ALA A 119 -1.43 -1.44 -2.40
N LYS A 120 -0.31 -0.72 -2.50
CA LYS A 120 0.86 -0.90 -1.62
C LYS A 120 0.74 -0.12 -0.31
N GLU A 121 -0.25 0.74 -0.22
CA GLU A 121 -0.49 1.62 0.93
C GLU A 121 -1.87 1.31 1.52
N SER A 122 -1.92 0.99 2.80
CA SER A 122 -3.18 0.72 3.51
C SER A 122 -4.15 1.92 3.50
N ALA A 123 -3.62 3.15 3.36
CA ALA A 123 -4.43 4.34 3.16
C ALA A 123 -5.18 4.30 1.82
N THR A 124 -4.49 3.93 0.74
CA THR A 124 -5.07 3.83 -0.61
C THR A 124 -6.10 2.70 -0.68
N GLU A 125 -5.84 1.55 -0.05
CA GLU A 125 -6.77 0.44 0.12
C GLU A 125 -8.05 0.90 0.83
N SER A 126 -7.91 1.60 1.96
CA SER A 126 -9.04 2.11 2.75
C SER A 126 -9.89 3.10 1.97
N ILE A 127 -9.27 4.01 1.22
CA ILE A 127 -10.00 4.94 0.34
C ILE A 127 -10.81 4.17 -0.71
N ALA A 128 -10.21 3.15 -1.33
CA ALA A 128 -10.89 2.34 -2.32
C ALA A 128 -12.09 1.59 -1.75
N LEU A 129 -11.96 0.98 -0.56
CA LEU A 129 -13.04 0.30 0.14
C LEU A 129 -14.20 1.25 0.50
N ILE A 130 -13.89 2.45 1.01
CA ILE A 130 -14.89 3.45 1.36
C ILE A 130 -15.65 3.92 0.11
N GLN A 131 -14.93 4.26 -0.97
CA GLN A 131 -15.57 4.68 -2.22
C GLN A 131 -16.40 3.57 -2.86
N LEU A 132 -15.93 2.32 -2.79
CA LEU A 132 -16.72 1.17 -3.25
C LEU A 132 -17.99 1.00 -2.41
N GLY A 133 -17.89 1.14 -1.10
CA GLY A 133 -19.04 1.17 -0.20
C GLY A 133 -20.05 2.25 -0.57
N GLN A 134 -19.61 3.46 -0.90
CA GLN A 134 -20.47 4.57 -1.33
C GLN A 134 -21.25 4.23 -2.62
N ILE A 135 -20.58 3.67 -3.64
CA ILE A 135 -21.25 3.27 -4.88
C ILE A 135 -22.27 2.17 -4.61
N LEU A 136 -21.94 1.20 -3.74
CA LEU A 136 -22.86 0.12 -3.37
C LEU A 136 -24.10 0.64 -2.63
N VAL A 137 -23.95 1.69 -1.79
CA VAL A 137 -25.10 2.38 -1.13
C VAL A 137 -26.02 3.01 -2.17
N GLU A 138 -25.48 3.69 -3.19
CA GLU A 138 -26.26 4.26 -4.28
C GLU A 138 -27.04 3.19 -5.08
N GLU A 139 -26.44 1.99 -5.20
CA GLU A 139 -27.08 0.83 -5.80
C GLU A 139 -28.06 0.10 -4.86
N LYS A 140 -28.23 0.59 -3.61
CA LYS A 140 -29.03 -0.02 -2.53
C LYS A 140 -28.57 -1.43 -2.14
N LYS A 141 -27.31 -1.77 -2.37
CA LYS A 141 -26.65 -3.02 -1.99
C LYS A 141 -26.01 -2.87 -0.61
N TYR A 142 -26.86 -2.68 0.38
CA TYR A 142 -26.44 -2.27 1.73
C TYR A 142 -25.58 -3.30 2.46
N GLU A 143 -25.88 -4.59 2.31
CA GLU A 143 -25.10 -5.69 2.91
C GLU A 143 -23.69 -5.75 2.33
N ASP A 144 -23.55 -5.61 1.01
CA ASP A 144 -22.25 -5.58 0.35
C ASP A 144 -21.46 -4.32 0.74
N ALA A 145 -22.15 -3.17 0.84
CA ALA A 145 -21.54 -1.93 1.31
C ALA A 145 -21.01 -2.07 2.74
N LEU A 146 -21.80 -2.65 3.67
CA LEU A 146 -21.35 -2.92 5.04
C LEU A 146 -20.11 -3.80 5.10
N LYS A 147 -20.05 -4.82 4.25
CA LYS A 147 -18.86 -5.68 4.17
C LYS A 147 -17.62 -4.87 3.80
N LYS A 148 -17.72 -4.04 2.74
CA LYS A 148 -16.58 -3.23 2.28
C LYS A 148 -16.09 -2.23 3.33
N VAL A 149 -16.99 -1.54 4.02
CA VAL A 149 -16.57 -0.57 5.05
C VAL A 149 -16.04 -1.25 6.32
N ASN A 150 -16.47 -2.47 6.63
CA ASN A 150 -15.91 -3.25 7.73
C ASN A 150 -14.51 -3.80 7.44
N ASP A 151 -14.11 -3.95 6.17
CA ASP A 151 -12.79 -4.40 5.74
C ASP A 151 -11.73 -3.27 5.86
N VAL A 152 -12.12 -2.04 6.24
CA VAL A 152 -11.19 -0.91 6.44
C VAL A 152 -10.41 -1.11 7.74
N GLU A 153 -9.09 -1.29 7.64
CA GLU A 153 -8.21 -1.53 8.79
C GLU A 153 -7.35 -0.31 9.18
N ASN A 154 -7.08 0.61 8.25
CA ASN A 154 -6.22 1.76 8.51
C ASN A 154 -6.86 2.72 9.53
N GLU A 155 -6.19 2.92 10.67
CA GLU A 155 -6.71 3.74 11.79
C GLU A 155 -7.10 5.17 11.37
N GLY A 156 -6.39 5.78 10.44
CA GLY A 156 -6.68 7.12 9.93
C GLY A 156 -8.00 7.21 9.16
N TYR A 157 -8.53 6.08 8.69
CA TYR A 157 -9.77 6.01 7.90
C TYR A 157 -10.94 5.36 8.65
N LEU A 158 -10.71 4.80 9.84
CA LEU A 158 -11.78 4.18 10.64
C LEU A 158 -12.89 5.18 11.00
N GLY A 159 -12.58 6.45 11.17
CA GLY A 159 -13.59 7.50 11.40
C GLY A 159 -14.56 7.60 10.22
N LEU A 160 -14.02 7.72 8.99
CA LEU A 160 -14.81 7.79 7.76
C LEU A 160 -15.58 6.50 7.49
N SER A 161 -14.93 5.35 7.74
CA SER A 161 -15.57 4.04 7.59
C SER A 161 -16.76 3.87 8.52
N ASN A 162 -16.62 4.24 9.81
CA ASN A 162 -17.71 4.15 10.78
C ASN A 162 -18.84 5.16 10.50
N ASP A 163 -18.53 6.32 9.96
CA ASP A 163 -19.53 7.30 9.53
C ASP A 163 -20.39 6.72 8.39
N LEU A 164 -19.75 6.24 7.32
CA LEU A 164 -20.44 5.57 6.21
C LEU A 164 -21.21 4.31 6.68
N LYS A 165 -20.66 3.54 7.62
CA LYS A 165 -21.36 2.42 8.25
C LYS A 165 -22.65 2.86 8.95
N GLY A 166 -22.61 4.01 9.63
CA GLY A 166 -23.79 4.62 10.23
C GLY A 166 -24.85 4.95 9.19
N ASP A 167 -24.45 5.56 8.07
CA ASP A 167 -25.36 5.88 6.95
C ASP A 167 -26.01 4.63 6.37
N ILE A 168 -25.22 3.58 6.14
CA ILE A 168 -25.71 2.30 5.61
C ILE A 168 -26.74 1.68 6.57
N LEU A 169 -26.39 1.58 7.85
CA LEU A 169 -27.27 0.99 8.87
C LEU A 169 -28.57 1.80 9.03
N ASN A 170 -28.47 3.12 8.95
CA ASN A 170 -29.65 3.98 8.96
C ASN A 170 -30.55 3.75 7.74
N ALA A 171 -29.97 3.62 6.55
CA ALA A 171 -30.70 3.29 5.32
C ALA A 171 -31.38 1.90 5.37
N MET A 172 -30.79 0.95 6.13
CA MET A 172 -31.38 -0.36 6.42
C MET A 172 -32.46 -0.31 7.51
N GLY A 173 -32.73 0.84 8.15
CA GLY A 173 -33.65 0.99 9.27
C GLY A 173 -33.11 0.54 10.64
N LYS A 174 -31.83 0.16 10.73
CA LYS A 174 -31.14 -0.32 11.94
C LYS A 174 -30.64 0.85 12.80
N LYS A 175 -31.59 1.68 13.31
CA LYS A 175 -31.29 2.97 13.93
C LYS A 175 -30.33 2.89 15.13
N GLU A 176 -30.49 1.88 16.00
CA GLU A 176 -29.66 1.75 17.22
C GLU A 176 -28.20 1.35 16.83
N GLU A 177 -28.02 0.52 15.83
CA GLU A 177 -26.71 0.16 15.32
C GLU A 177 -26.05 1.35 14.61
N ALA A 178 -26.83 2.10 13.81
CA ALA A 178 -26.36 3.33 13.14
C ALA A 178 -25.85 4.35 14.18
N LYS A 179 -26.60 4.59 15.27
CA LYS A 179 -26.18 5.49 16.33
C LYS A 179 -24.85 5.09 16.97
N LYS A 180 -24.64 3.79 17.20
CA LYS A 180 -23.35 3.28 17.70
C LYS A 180 -22.22 3.53 16.71
N ALA A 181 -22.44 3.29 15.42
CA ALA A 181 -21.43 3.52 14.37
C ALA A 181 -21.04 5.02 14.30
N TYR A 182 -21.99 5.94 14.33
CA TYR A 182 -21.71 7.37 14.38
C TYR A 182 -20.95 7.79 15.66
N GLN A 183 -21.27 7.19 16.80
CA GLN A 183 -20.53 7.45 18.05
C GLN A 183 -19.06 7.01 17.94
N GLU A 184 -18.80 5.86 17.31
CA GLU A 184 -17.42 5.41 17.05
C GLU A 184 -16.70 6.34 16.07
N ALA A 185 -17.38 6.83 15.02
CA ALA A 185 -16.83 7.83 14.10
C ALA A 185 -16.42 9.11 14.84
N LEU A 186 -17.32 9.65 15.68
CA LEU A 186 -17.05 10.86 16.47
C LEU A 186 -15.88 10.71 17.45
N LYS A 187 -15.71 9.55 18.08
CA LYS A 187 -14.55 9.28 18.93
C LYS A 187 -13.24 9.36 18.17
N ARG A 188 -13.24 8.99 16.89
CA ARG A 188 -12.07 9.03 16.03
C ARG A 188 -11.76 10.43 15.49
N PHE A 189 -12.77 11.25 15.25
CA PHE A 189 -12.62 12.64 14.81
C PHE A 189 -12.47 13.64 15.96
N GLY A 190 -12.72 13.25 17.20
CA GLY A 190 -12.74 14.16 18.35
C GLY A 190 -11.35 14.59 18.83
N PRO A 191 -11.25 15.69 19.58
CA PRO A 191 -9.98 16.30 20.02
C PRO A 191 -9.12 15.44 20.94
N LYS A 192 -9.59 14.28 21.39
CA LYS A 192 -8.81 13.33 22.19
C LYS A 192 -7.62 12.72 21.43
N THR A 193 -7.66 12.65 20.11
CA THR A 193 -6.55 12.16 19.30
C THR A 193 -5.34 13.09 19.39
N LEU A 194 -5.57 14.40 19.53
CA LEU A 194 -4.51 15.41 19.69
C LEU A 194 -3.90 15.45 21.10
N MET A 195 -4.65 15.03 22.13
CA MET A 195 -4.17 15.02 23.52
C MET A 195 -3.39 13.74 23.89
N GLN A 196 -3.67 12.60 23.27
CA GLN A 196 -2.92 11.37 23.54
C GLN A 196 -1.51 11.39 22.96
N ASP A 197 -1.27 12.07 21.86
CA ASP A 197 0.07 12.21 21.29
C ASP A 197 0.96 13.17 22.08
N SER A 198 0.38 14.13 22.77
CA SER A 198 1.14 15.03 23.66
C SER A 198 1.54 14.39 24.99
N GLN A 199 0.81 13.38 25.47
CA GLN A 199 1.14 12.65 26.70
C GLN A 199 2.14 11.51 26.51
N LYS A 200 2.37 11.03 25.27
CA LYS A 200 3.40 10.02 24.95
C LYS A 200 4.80 10.62 24.73
N LYS A 201 4.93 11.95 24.74
CA LYS A 201 6.20 12.66 24.51
C LYS A 201 6.83 13.27 25.79
N ASN A 202 6.26 13.01 26.95
CA ASN A 202 6.84 13.28 28.27
C ASN A 202 7.10 11.96 28.98
#